data_5b49ba7b0ab0788a1878c0adf78e4c09
#
_entry.id   5b49ba7b0ab0788a1878c0adf78e4c09
#
_cell.length_a   1.000
_cell.length_b   1.000
_cell.length_c   1.000
_cell.angle_alpha   90.00
_cell.angle_beta   90.00
_cell.angle_gamma   90.00
#
_symmetry.space_group_name_H-M   'P 1'
#
loop_
_entity.id
_entity.type
_entity.pdbx_description
1 polymer ?
#
loop_
_entity_poly.entity_id
_entity_poly.type
_entity_poly.pdbx_seq_one_letter_code
_entity_poly.pdbx_strand_id
1 'polypeptide(L)'
;MGGKIVAISSGDSRKSQGLENRPPPAENPNEISSLAHEINNPLAALYQLHYLIEKEGTLKEKGRQYLALARDEVQRISQILHAAMELRDPGAPEQTDVPELLRSVLSFYQSRFESQGISVNARCRGSAYILGYPHQLRQMCANLLLNAADAMPGGGKIYARLTPGHEWKDHRRGLRLTFADTGMGIPAKNMSRIWDPFFTTKGAAGNGIGLSLVKNTVQKHHGVLLVRSSTRAGHSGTVFSIFLPCA
;
A
#
# COMPACT_ATOMS: atom_id res chain seq x y z
N MET A 1 20.95 -18.83 6.71
CA MET A 1 19.88 -18.51 5.76
C MET A 1 18.54 -18.86 6.40
N GLY A 2 17.80 -17.90 6.95
CA GLY A 2 16.57 -18.20 7.69
C GLY A 2 15.60 -17.01 7.64
N GLY A 3 15.24 -16.54 6.45
CA GLY A 3 14.16 -15.59 6.29
C GLY A 3 12.84 -16.35 6.05
N LYS A 4 11.81 -16.04 6.83
CA LYS A 4 10.47 -16.62 6.64
C LYS A 4 9.90 -16.09 5.31
N ILE A 5 9.45 -17.00 4.43
CA ILE A 5 8.81 -16.66 3.16
C ILE A 5 7.31 -16.79 3.35
N VAL A 6 6.54 -15.76 3.01
CA VAL A 6 5.08 -15.84 2.93
C VAL A 6 4.68 -15.61 1.48
N ALA A 7 3.96 -16.55 0.89
CA ALA A 7 3.41 -16.48 -0.46
C ALA A 7 1.90 -16.27 -0.39
N ILE A 8 1.39 -15.34 -1.19
CA ILE A 8 -0.05 -15.15 -1.40
C ILE A 8 -0.30 -15.34 -2.89
N SER A 9 -1.11 -16.33 -3.24
CA SER A 9 -1.55 -16.58 -4.61
C SER A 9 -3.08 -16.61 -4.68
N SER A 10 -3.65 -16.25 -5.81
CA SER A 10 -5.09 -16.21 -6.07
C SER A 10 -5.75 -17.60 -6.27
N GLY A 11 -5.22 -18.65 -5.66
CA GLY A 11 -5.68 -20.01 -5.87
C GLY A 11 -6.33 -20.62 -4.63
N ASP A 12 -7.55 -20.20 -4.28
CA ASP A 12 -8.52 -21.04 -3.57
C ASP A 12 -9.93 -20.44 -3.75
N SER A 13 -10.50 -20.68 -4.93
CA SER A 13 -11.90 -20.35 -5.23
C SER A 13 -12.49 -21.46 -6.11
N ARG A 14 -12.56 -22.67 -5.55
CA ARG A 14 -13.50 -23.69 -6.01
C ARG A 14 -14.56 -23.86 -4.94
N LYS A 15 -15.61 -23.03 -4.99
CA LYS A 15 -17.00 -23.31 -4.58
C LYS A 15 -17.78 -22.00 -4.57
N SER A 16 -18.43 -21.69 -5.68
CA SER A 16 -19.77 -21.10 -5.70
C SER A 16 -20.20 -20.96 -7.17
N GLN A 17 -20.70 -22.06 -7.71
CA GLN A 17 -21.68 -21.99 -8.80
C GLN A 17 -23.00 -21.54 -8.18
N GLY A 18 -23.62 -20.55 -8.81
CA GLY A 18 -25.00 -20.16 -8.57
C GLY A 18 -25.15 -18.79 -7.91
N LEU A 19 -25.05 -17.74 -8.69
CA LEU A 19 -25.77 -16.49 -8.43
C LEU A 19 -26.03 -15.82 -9.78
N GLU A 20 -27.32 -15.86 -10.09
CA GLU A 20 -28.01 -15.30 -11.24
C GLU A 20 -27.69 -13.82 -11.49
N ASN A 21 -27.83 -13.45 -12.76
CA ASN A 21 -27.96 -12.12 -13.32
C ASN A 21 -28.61 -11.11 -12.35
N ARG A 22 -27.80 -10.35 -11.64
CA ARG A 22 -28.25 -9.16 -10.97
C ARG A 22 -27.82 -7.97 -11.84
N PRO A 23 -28.75 -7.09 -12.25
CA PRO A 23 -28.37 -5.86 -12.93
C PRO A 23 -27.43 -5.04 -12.00
N PRO A 24 -26.49 -4.26 -12.55
CA PRO A 24 -25.62 -3.42 -11.74
C PRO A 24 -26.47 -2.53 -10.83
N PRO A 25 -26.11 -2.38 -9.56
CA PRO A 25 -26.81 -1.48 -8.66
C PRO A 25 -26.75 -0.08 -9.26
N ALA A 26 -27.92 0.54 -9.47
CA ALA A 26 -28.02 1.94 -9.84
C ALA A 26 -27.23 2.74 -8.79
N GLU A 27 -26.31 3.59 -9.24
CA GLU A 27 -25.59 4.53 -8.40
C GLU A 27 -26.62 5.32 -7.59
N ASN A 28 -26.64 5.10 -6.30
CA ASN A 28 -27.58 5.74 -5.40
C ASN A 28 -26.98 7.10 -5.02
N PRO A 29 -27.52 8.24 -5.51
CA PRO A 29 -26.96 9.57 -5.19
C PRO A 29 -26.88 9.84 -3.69
N ASN A 30 -27.71 9.14 -2.90
CA ASN A 30 -27.72 9.22 -1.44
C ASN A 30 -26.50 8.57 -0.79
N GLU A 31 -25.87 7.56 -1.41
CA GLU A 31 -24.67 6.91 -0.84
C GLU A 31 -23.45 7.82 -0.96
N ILE A 32 -23.29 8.54 -2.08
CA ILE A 32 -22.19 9.51 -2.26
C ILE A 32 -22.35 10.68 -1.28
N SER A 33 -23.59 11.16 -1.07
CA SER A 33 -23.87 12.21 -0.10
C SER A 33 -23.60 11.76 1.34
N SER A 34 -23.95 10.52 1.70
CA SER A 34 -23.65 9.93 3.01
C SER A 34 -22.14 9.83 3.25
N LEU A 35 -21.40 9.32 2.28
CA LEU A 35 -19.93 9.23 2.35
C LEU A 35 -19.27 10.60 2.47
N ALA A 36 -19.76 11.60 1.73
CA ALA A 36 -19.26 12.97 1.83
C ALA A 36 -19.50 13.56 3.23
N HIS A 37 -20.65 13.31 3.84
CA HIS A 37 -20.94 13.72 5.22
C HIS A 37 -20.06 12.98 6.24
N GLU A 38 -19.85 11.68 6.05
CA GLU A 38 -19.01 10.89 6.92
C GLU A 38 -17.52 11.27 6.84
N ILE A 39 -17.05 11.77 5.70
CA ILE A 39 -15.69 12.28 5.52
C ILE A 39 -15.57 13.72 6.08
N ASN A 40 -16.59 14.56 5.87
CA ASN A 40 -16.55 15.93 6.33
C ASN A 40 -16.57 16.05 7.87
N ASN A 41 -17.21 15.13 8.58
CA ASN A 41 -17.26 15.14 10.03
C ASN A 41 -15.87 15.03 10.68
N PRO A 42 -15.02 14.00 10.37
CA PRO A 42 -13.67 13.92 10.91
C PRO A 42 -12.75 15.04 10.37
N LEU A 43 -12.96 15.56 9.16
CA LEU A 43 -12.23 16.72 8.68
C LEU A 43 -12.53 17.98 9.51
N ALA A 44 -13.78 18.24 9.86
CA ALA A 44 -14.15 19.35 10.72
C ALA A 44 -13.52 19.23 12.12
N ALA A 45 -13.51 18.01 12.68
CA ALA A 45 -12.84 17.72 13.95
C ALA A 45 -11.32 17.97 13.87
N LEU A 46 -10.68 17.58 12.78
CA LEU A 46 -9.25 17.83 12.53
C LEU A 46 -8.93 19.32 12.48
N TYR A 47 -9.74 20.14 11.77
CA TYR A 47 -9.56 21.58 11.73
C TYR A 47 -9.67 22.21 13.12
N GLN A 48 -10.64 21.75 13.91
CA GLN A 48 -10.82 22.24 15.28
C GLN A 48 -9.65 21.84 16.19
N LEU A 49 -9.15 20.62 16.08
CA LEU A 49 -7.98 20.13 16.84
C LEU A 49 -6.70 20.87 16.44
N HIS A 50 -6.49 21.13 15.17
CA HIS A 50 -5.37 21.93 14.67
C HIS A 50 -5.38 23.33 15.29
N TYR A 51 -6.54 24.00 15.25
CA TYR A 51 -6.72 25.32 15.87
C TYR A 51 -6.40 25.31 17.37
N LEU A 52 -6.84 24.28 18.10
CA LEU A 52 -6.59 24.15 19.54
C LEU A 52 -5.10 23.92 19.83
N ILE A 53 -4.41 23.15 19.01
CA ILE A 53 -2.96 22.91 19.13
C ILE A 53 -2.18 24.22 18.90
N GLU A 54 -2.54 24.99 17.86
CA GLU A 54 -1.91 26.28 17.59
C GLU A 54 -2.09 27.27 18.74
N LYS A 55 -3.28 27.28 19.37
CA LYS A 55 -3.59 28.16 20.47
C LYS A 55 -2.84 27.82 21.78
N GLU A 56 -2.49 26.57 22.00
CA GLU A 56 -1.79 26.10 23.20
C GLU A 56 -0.28 26.40 23.19
N GLY A 57 0.34 26.76 22.06
CA GLY A 57 1.70 27.31 21.88
C GLY A 57 2.88 26.46 22.32
N THR A 58 2.74 25.60 23.33
CA THR A 58 3.70 24.57 23.76
C THR A 58 2.97 23.26 23.98
N LEU A 59 3.52 22.17 23.46
CA LEU A 59 2.95 20.80 23.57
C LEU A 59 2.96 20.32 25.04
N LYS A 60 2.13 20.92 25.87
CA LYS A 60 1.79 20.42 27.20
C LYS A 60 0.93 19.15 27.04
N GLU A 61 0.58 18.52 28.15
CA GLU A 61 -0.21 17.28 28.18
C GLU A 61 -1.50 17.38 27.36
N LYS A 62 -2.21 18.51 27.41
CA LYS A 62 -3.40 18.76 26.57
C LYS A 62 -3.10 18.78 25.08
N GLY A 63 -1.98 19.38 24.65
CA GLY A 63 -1.56 19.37 23.25
C GLY A 63 -1.30 17.95 22.74
N ARG A 64 -0.71 17.08 23.56
CA ARG A 64 -0.55 15.65 23.24
C ARG A 64 -1.87 14.92 23.10
N GLN A 65 -2.85 15.21 23.98
CA GLN A 65 -4.19 14.65 23.88
C GLN A 65 -4.91 15.09 22.60
N TYR A 66 -4.80 16.35 22.20
CA TYR A 66 -5.38 16.85 20.94
C TYR A 66 -4.72 16.22 19.72
N LEU A 67 -3.40 16.05 19.73
CA LEU A 67 -2.70 15.32 18.68
C LEU A 67 -3.15 13.85 18.56
N ALA A 68 -3.39 13.20 19.69
CA ALA A 68 -3.92 11.83 19.70
C ALA A 68 -5.31 11.77 19.06
N LEU A 69 -6.22 12.67 19.45
CA LEU A 69 -7.57 12.76 18.87
C LEU A 69 -7.53 13.10 17.37
N ALA A 70 -6.70 14.04 16.94
CA ALA A 70 -6.53 14.37 15.54
C ALA A 70 -6.07 13.15 14.72
N ARG A 71 -5.19 12.35 15.28
CA ARG A 71 -4.72 11.12 14.69
C ARG A 71 -5.81 10.07 14.53
N ASP A 72 -6.63 9.89 15.56
CA ASP A 72 -7.75 8.94 15.52
C ASP A 72 -8.75 9.34 14.42
N GLU A 73 -8.99 10.64 14.23
CA GLU A 73 -9.85 11.12 13.13
C GLU A 73 -9.22 10.93 11.74
N VAL A 74 -7.89 11.11 11.59
CA VAL A 74 -7.20 10.76 10.33
C VAL A 74 -7.33 9.28 10.03
N GLN A 75 -7.21 8.44 11.06
CA GLN A 75 -7.38 7.00 10.92
C GLN A 75 -8.82 6.64 10.50
N ARG A 76 -9.82 7.31 11.08
CA ARG A 76 -11.22 7.15 10.71
C ARG A 76 -11.50 7.57 9.28
N ILE A 77 -10.98 8.72 8.83
CA ILE A 77 -11.07 9.15 7.42
C ILE A 77 -10.46 8.10 6.49
N SER A 78 -9.28 7.58 6.85
CA SER A 78 -8.62 6.55 6.07
C SER A 78 -9.45 5.28 5.96
N GLN A 79 -10.17 4.89 7.00
CA GLN A 79 -11.08 3.74 7.00
C GLN A 79 -12.28 3.98 6.06
N ILE A 80 -12.90 5.16 6.13
CA ILE A 80 -14.03 5.54 5.29
C ILE A 80 -13.61 5.56 3.81
N LEU A 81 -12.47 6.18 3.52
CA LEU A 81 -11.93 6.23 2.16
C LEU A 81 -11.60 4.82 1.63
N HIS A 82 -11.06 3.95 2.49
CA HIS A 82 -10.76 2.57 2.11
C HIS A 82 -12.06 1.81 1.76
N ALA A 83 -13.07 1.89 2.62
CA ALA A 83 -14.38 1.29 2.37
C ALA A 83 -15.03 1.84 1.09
N ALA A 84 -14.97 3.15 0.88
CA ALA A 84 -15.48 3.80 -0.33
C ALA A 84 -14.74 3.36 -1.60
N MET A 85 -13.42 3.16 -1.51
CA MET A 85 -12.61 2.68 -2.64
C MET A 85 -12.84 1.20 -2.96
N GLU A 86 -13.17 0.37 -1.97
CA GLU A 86 -13.57 -1.03 -2.20
C GLU A 86 -14.94 -1.14 -2.87
N LEU A 87 -15.86 -0.22 -2.55
CA LEU A 87 -17.21 -0.15 -3.12
C LEU A 87 -17.22 0.49 -4.52
N ARG A 88 -16.23 1.32 -4.84
CA ARG A 88 -16.16 1.99 -6.13
C ARG A 88 -15.72 0.98 -7.19
N ASP A 89 -16.51 0.85 -8.23
CA ASP A 89 -16.08 0.16 -9.44
C ASP A 89 -14.82 0.86 -9.98
N PRO A 90 -13.67 0.18 -10.04
CA PRO A 90 -12.42 0.81 -10.51
C PRO A 90 -12.45 1.17 -12.00
N GLY A 91 -13.60 1.02 -12.66
CA GLY A 91 -13.73 1.11 -14.10
C GLY A 91 -13.23 -0.16 -14.81
N ALA A 92 -13.15 -0.09 -16.13
CA ALA A 92 -12.54 -1.16 -16.90
C ALA A 92 -11.01 -1.17 -16.72
N PRO A 93 -10.38 -2.35 -16.67
CA PRO A 93 -8.93 -2.43 -16.70
C PRO A 93 -8.42 -1.88 -18.04
N GLU A 94 -7.32 -1.14 -18.00
CA GLU A 94 -6.70 -0.54 -19.19
C GLU A 94 -5.27 -0.98 -19.37
N GLN A 95 -4.78 -0.88 -20.61
CA GLN A 95 -3.39 -1.20 -20.92
C GLN A 95 -2.46 -0.20 -20.25
N THR A 96 -1.73 -0.66 -19.24
CA THR A 96 -0.92 0.17 -18.35
C THR A 96 0.57 -0.07 -18.60
N ASP A 97 1.30 1.01 -18.90
CA ASP A 97 2.78 1.02 -18.94
C ASP A 97 3.33 1.03 -17.51
N VAL A 98 3.68 -0.14 -16.99
CA VAL A 98 4.17 -0.29 -15.60
C VAL A 98 5.54 0.38 -15.39
N PRO A 99 6.51 0.34 -16.32
CA PRO A 99 7.73 1.13 -16.25
C PRO A 99 7.50 2.63 -16.06
N GLU A 100 6.60 3.21 -16.86
CA GLU A 100 6.27 4.64 -16.78
C GLU A 100 5.58 4.98 -15.46
N LEU A 101 4.62 4.17 -15.06
CA LEU A 101 3.94 4.30 -13.78
C LEU A 101 4.95 4.28 -12.62
N LEU A 102 5.87 3.31 -12.60
CA LEU A 102 6.87 3.22 -11.54
C LEU A 102 7.80 4.43 -11.51
N ARG A 103 8.25 4.92 -12.70
CA ARG A 103 9.07 6.14 -12.80
C ARG A 103 8.34 7.36 -12.25
N SER A 104 7.07 7.54 -12.58
CA SER A 104 6.27 8.66 -12.09
C SER A 104 6.10 8.65 -10.57
N VAL A 105 5.90 7.47 -9.96
CA VAL A 105 5.81 7.33 -8.51
C VAL A 105 7.14 7.66 -7.84
N LEU A 106 8.25 7.14 -8.37
CA LEU A 106 9.59 7.40 -7.85
C LEU A 106 9.94 8.88 -7.91
N SER A 107 9.67 9.54 -9.04
CA SER A 107 9.88 10.98 -9.21
C SER A 107 9.06 11.82 -8.21
N PHE A 108 7.81 11.43 -7.96
CA PHE A 108 6.95 12.13 -7.00
C PHE A 108 7.50 12.10 -5.57
N TYR A 109 8.10 10.99 -5.15
CA TYR A 109 8.63 10.85 -3.79
C TYR A 109 10.13 11.17 -3.66
N GLN A 110 10.81 11.53 -4.75
CA GLN A 110 12.27 11.73 -4.78
C GLN A 110 12.76 12.69 -3.70
N SER A 111 12.21 13.92 -3.66
CA SER A 111 12.61 14.94 -2.68
C SER A 111 12.40 14.49 -1.24
N ARG A 112 11.34 13.73 -0.96
CA ARG A 112 11.08 13.16 0.35
C ARG A 112 12.16 12.14 0.74
N PHE A 113 12.54 11.24 -0.18
CA PHE A 113 13.57 10.24 0.10
C PHE A 113 14.93 10.90 0.32
N GLU A 114 15.28 11.88 -0.52
CA GLU A 114 16.53 12.64 -0.39
C GLU A 114 16.60 13.36 0.97
N SER A 115 15.52 14.01 1.41
CA SER A 115 15.47 14.69 2.72
C SER A 115 15.59 13.74 3.91
N GLN A 116 15.25 12.46 3.71
CA GLN A 116 15.41 11.39 4.72
C GLN A 116 16.74 10.64 4.62
N GLY A 117 17.66 11.04 3.73
CA GLY A 117 18.92 10.36 3.49
C GLY A 117 18.77 8.97 2.85
N ILE A 118 17.68 8.76 2.10
CA ILE A 118 17.38 7.50 1.44
C ILE A 118 17.77 7.59 -0.04
N SER A 119 18.67 6.71 -0.48
CA SER A 119 19.02 6.57 -1.90
C SER A 119 18.14 5.54 -2.60
N VAL A 120 17.62 5.86 -3.77
CA VAL A 120 16.78 4.97 -4.58
C VAL A 120 17.53 4.49 -5.81
N ASN A 121 17.64 3.18 -5.97
CA ASN A 121 18.22 2.55 -7.16
C ASN A 121 17.10 1.83 -7.93
N ALA A 122 16.62 2.46 -8.99
CA ALA A 122 15.56 1.92 -9.83
C ALA A 122 16.13 1.33 -11.12
N ARG A 123 15.66 0.13 -11.50
CA ARG A 123 16.02 -0.51 -12.78
C ARG A 123 14.76 -1.12 -13.41
N CYS A 124 14.38 -0.55 -14.55
CA CYS A 124 13.29 -1.06 -15.38
C CYS A 124 13.88 -1.63 -16.68
N ARG A 125 13.64 -2.90 -16.96
CA ARG A 125 14.08 -3.55 -18.20
C ARG A 125 12.87 -3.87 -19.08
N GLY A 126 12.94 -3.46 -20.35
CA GLY A 126 11.91 -3.71 -21.35
C GLY A 126 10.71 -2.75 -21.28
N SER A 127 9.92 -2.72 -22.35
CA SER A 127 8.54 -2.21 -22.34
C SER A 127 7.64 -3.29 -21.76
N ALA A 128 6.72 -2.90 -20.90
CA ALA A 128 5.99 -3.89 -20.14
C ALA A 128 4.60 -3.36 -19.80
N TYR A 129 3.64 -3.82 -20.59
CA TYR A 129 2.23 -3.50 -20.43
C TYR A 129 1.51 -4.64 -19.75
N ILE A 130 0.59 -4.29 -18.87
CA ILE A 130 -0.40 -5.21 -18.33
C ILE A 130 -1.79 -4.63 -18.50
N LEU A 131 -2.79 -5.47 -18.58
CA LEU A 131 -4.18 -5.06 -18.43
C LEU A 131 -4.46 -4.92 -16.94
N GLY A 132 -4.73 -3.70 -16.46
CA GLY A 132 -4.87 -3.46 -15.04
C GLY A 132 -5.49 -2.12 -14.71
N TYR A 133 -5.49 -1.81 -13.43
CA TYR A 133 -6.06 -0.58 -12.88
C TYR A 133 -4.92 0.38 -12.46
N PRO A 134 -4.56 1.39 -13.29
CA PRO A 134 -3.35 2.20 -13.08
C PRO A 134 -3.32 2.91 -11.73
N HIS A 135 -4.47 3.39 -11.26
CA HIS A 135 -4.57 4.04 -9.96
C HIS A 135 -4.19 3.08 -8.82
N GLN A 136 -4.71 1.83 -8.84
CA GLN A 136 -4.40 0.82 -7.83
C GLN A 136 -2.94 0.38 -7.89
N LEU A 137 -2.38 0.22 -9.09
CA LEU A 137 -0.96 -0.10 -9.29
C LEU A 137 -0.05 1.03 -8.80
N ARG A 138 -0.41 2.28 -9.05
CA ARG A 138 0.30 3.47 -8.54
C ARG A 138 0.30 3.47 -7.02
N GLN A 139 -0.84 3.25 -6.40
CA GLN A 139 -1.00 3.21 -4.96
C GLN A 139 -0.24 2.03 -4.33
N MET A 140 -0.25 0.87 -4.96
CA MET A 140 0.54 -0.30 -4.56
C MET A 140 2.04 0.03 -4.51
N CYS A 141 2.59 0.64 -5.57
CA CYS A 141 3.98 1.06 -5.62
C CYS A 141 4.30 2.10 -4.53
N ALA A 142 3.45 3.11 -4.36
CA ALA A 142 3.61 4.14 -3.34
C ALA A 142 3.62 3.55 -1.93
N ASN A 143 2.69 2.65 -1.61
CA ASN A 143 2.62 1.99 -0.30
C ASN A 143 3.89 1.20 0.02
N LEU A 144 4.46 0.48 -0.95
CA LEU A 144 5.70 -0.27 -0.74
C LEU A 144 6.90 0.64 -0.55
N LEU A 145 7.01 1.71 -1.33
CA LEU A 145 8.10 2.69 -1.23
C LEU A 145 8.05 3.47 0.09
N LEU A 146 6.86 3.91 0.51
CA LEU A 146 6.68 4.60 1.79
C LEU A 146 6.94 3.67 2.98
N ASN A 147 6.51 2.41 2.91
CA ASN A 147 6.83 1.43 3.95
C ASN A 147 8.33 1.18 4.06
N ALA A 148 9.05 1.12 2.93
CA ALA A 148 10.50 1.01 2.91
C ALA A 148 11.16 2.23 3.57
N ALA A 149 10.73 3.46 3.24
CA ALA A 149 11.25 4.68 3.83
C ALA A 149 11.02 4.74 5.34
N ASP A 150 9.82 4.40 5.79
CA ASP A 150 9.47 4.39 7.21
C ASP A 150 10.28 3.34 8.02
N ALA A 151 10.75 2.27 7.36
CA ALA A 151 11.64 1.28 7.98
C ALA A 151 13.09 1.76 8.13
N MET A 152 13.44 2.95 7.59
CA MET A 152 14.80 3.50 7.53
C MET A 152 14.87 4.92 8.13
N PRO A 153 14.55 5.15 9.42
CA PRO A 153 14.52 6.49 10.01
C PRO A 153 15.91 7.18 10.02
N GLY A 154 16.99 6.43 9.90
CA GLY A 154 18.36 6.94 9.79
C GLY A 154 18.90 6.98 8.36
N GLY A 155 18.03 6.93 7.34
CA GLY A 155 18.44 6.80 5.96
C GLY A 155 18.74 5.36 5.54
N GLY A 156 19.07 5.18 4.26
CA GLY A 156 19.35 3.84 3.73
C GLY A 156 19.18 3.75 2.20
N LYS A 157 18.86 2.54 1.74
CA LYS A 157 18.75 2.27 0.30
C LYS A 157 17.46 1.55 -0.03
N ILE A 158 16.77 2.03 -1.08
CA ILE A 158 15.66 1.34 -1.72
C ILE A 158 16.11 0.85 -3.10
N TYR A 159 15.84 -0.40 -3.40
CA TYR A 159 16.03 -0.98 -4.72
C TYR A 159 14.66 -1.30 -5.31
N ALA A 160 14.32 -0.68 -6.44
CA ALA A 160 13.13 -0.97 -7.21
C ALA A 160 13.53 -1.60 -8.55
N ARG A 161 13.07 -2.82 -8.81
CA ARG A 161 13.37 -3.54 -10.05
C ARG A 161 12.11 -3.98 -10.73
N LEU A 162 12.05 -3.75 -12.04
CA LEU A 162 11.03 -4.28 -12.92
C LEU A 162 11.69 -5.11 -14.02
N THR A 163 11.26 -6.35 -14.14
CA THR A 163 11.77 -7.27 -15.16
C THR A 163 10.63 -8.10 -15.75
N PRO A 164 10.65 -8.40 -17.06
CA PRO A 164 9.82 -9.46 -17.60
C PRO A 164 10.14 -10.78 -16.90
N GLY A 165 9.16 -11.65 -16.78
CA GLY A 165 9.34 -12.94 -16.13
C GLY A 165 8.17 -13.87 -16.33
N HIS A 166 8.30 -15.06 -15.77
CA HIS A 166 7.24 -16.07 -15.74
C HIS A 166 6.88 -16.37 -14.29
N GLU A 167 5.63 -16.71 -14.04
CA GLU A 167 5.25 -17.31 -12.78
C GLU A 167 5.84 -18.71 -12.68
N TRP A 168 6.30 -19.08 -11.49
CA TRP A 168 6.96 -20.39 -11.31
C TRP A 168 6.01 -21.59 -11.24
N LYS A 169 4.69 -21.37 -11.01
CA LYS A 169 3.71 -22.46 -10.91
C LYS A 169 3.13 -22.85 -12.27
N ASP A 170 2.63 -21.87 -12.99
CA ASP A 170 1.85 -22.07 -14.24
C ASP A 170 2.53 -21.48 -15.47
N HIS A 171 3.77 -20.99 -15.33
CA HIS A 171 4.58 -20.42 -16.41
C HIS A 171 3.91 -19.25 -17.16
N ARG A 172 2.89 -18.60 -16.59
CA ARG A 172 2.29 -17.40 -17.18
C ARG A 172 3.35 -16.31 -17.37
N ARG A 173 3.35 -15.71 -18.55
CA ARG A 173 4.18 -14.53 -18.82
C ARG A 173 3.67 -13.33 -18.04
N GLY A 174 4.57 -12.49 -17.59
CA GLY A 174 4.20 -11.31 -16.86
C GLY A 174 5.39 -10.47 -16.45
N LEU A 175 5.14 -9.59 -15.49
CA LEU A 175 6.11 -8.66 -14.94
C LEU A 175 6.41 -9.01 -13.50
N ARG A 176 7.68 -8.94 -13.14
CA ARG A 176 8.13 -9.02 -11.76
C ARG A 176 8.60 -7.67 -11.27
N LEU A 177 7.88 -7.13 -10.30
CA LEU A 177 8.28 -5.96 -9.54
C LEU A 177 8.92 -6.42 -8.24
N THR A 178 10.09 -5.87 -7.92
CA THR A 178 10.77 -6.14 -6.68
C THR A 178 11.12 -4.84 -5.99
N PHE A 179 10.66 -4.68 -4.75
CA PHE A 179 11.03 -3.56 -3.88
C PHE A 179 11.82 -4.14 -2.71
N ALA A 180 13.05 -3.67 -2.54
CA ALA A 180 13.91 -4.09 -1.44
C ALA A 180 14.43 -2.88 -0.70
N ASP A 181 14.47 -2.94 0.62
CA ASP A 181 15.02 -1.92 1.50
C ASP A 181 16.12 -2.48 2.40
N THR A 182 16.94 -1.59 2.94
CA THR A 182 17.95 -1.89 3.95
C THR A 182 17.52 -1.49 5.35
N GLY A 183 16.22 -1.42 5.60
CA GLY A 183 15.64 -0.98 6.86
C GLY A 183 15.73 -2.02 7.98
N MET A 184 15.01 -1.77 9.06
CA MET A 184 15.01 -2.63 10.25
C MET A 184 14.45 -4.04 10.02
N GLY A 185 13.74 -4.26 8.91
CA GLY A 185 13.07 -5.51 8.62
C GLY A 185 11.78 -5.74 9.42
N ILE A 186 11.12 -6.86 9.16
CA ILE A 186 9.85 -7.26 9.79
C ILE A 186 10.13 -8.44 10.72
N PRO A 187 9.85 -8.32 12.03
CA PRO A 187 9.99 -9.43 12.98
C PRO A 187 9.15 -10.64 12.56
N ALA A 188 9.67 -11.84 12.73
CA ALA A 188 9.01 -13.09 12.34
C ALA A 188 7.61 -13.27 12.93
N LYS A 189 7.38 -12.78 14.15
CA LYS A 189 6.08 -12.78 14.83
C LYS A 189 5.02 -11.94 14.13
N ASN A 190 5.43 -10.95 13.36
CA ASN A 190 4.53 -10.02 12.67
C ASN A 190 4.23 -10.45 11.23
N MET A 191 5.02 -11.35 10.64
CA MET A 191 4.95 -11.73 9.22
C MET A 191 3.58 -12.26 8.77
N SER A 192 2.83 -12.91 9.64
CA SER A 192 1.46 -13.38 9.34
C SER A 192 0.44 -12.25 9.37
N ARG A 193 0.70 -11.23 10.19
CA ARG A 193 -0.24 -10.14 10.48
C ARG A 193 -0.07 -8.91 9.61
N ILE A 194 1.06 -8.76 8.92
CA ILE A 194 1.33 -7.56 8.09
C ILE A 194 0.27 -7.33 7.00
N TRP A 195 -0.53 -8.34 6.69
CA TRP A 195 -1.60 -8.30 5.70
C TRP A 195 -2.97 -7.97 6.30
N ASP A 196 -3.08 -7.96 7.63
CA ASP A 196 -4.33 -7.65 8.32
C ASP A 196 -4.58 -6.14 8.21
N PRO A 197 -5.78 -5.71 7.80
CA PRO A 197 -6.15 -4.30 7.84
C PRO A 197 -5.92 -3.73 9.24
N PHE A 198 -5.46 -2.49 9.31
CA PHE A 198 -5.18 -1.75 10.55
C PHE A 198 -4.03 -2.30 11.41
N PHE A 199 -3.37 -3.37 11.00
CA PHE A 199 -2.17 -3.83 11.69
C PHE A 199 -0.99 -2.90 11.40
N THR A 200 -0.44 -2.29 12.45
CA THR A 200 0.73 -1.43 12.37
C THR A 200 1.66 -1.65 13.55
N THR A 201 2.95 -1.53 13.31
CA THR A 201 4.00 -1.47 14.35
C THR A 201 4.52 -0.05 14.56
N LYS A 202 4.01 0.91 13.79
CA LYS A 202 4.42 2.33 13.82
C LYS A 202 3.63 3.14 14.85
N GLY A 203 2.86 2.46 15.69
CA GLY A 203 1.95 3.11 16.62
C GLY A 203 1.00 4.02 15.85
N ALA A 204 0.84 5.19 16.35
CA ALA A 204 -0.08 6.17 15.83
C ALA A 204 0.37 6.87 14.51
N ALA A 205 1.60 6.68 14.06
CA ALA A 205 2.06 7.21 12.76
C ALA A 205 1.68 6.30 11.57
N GLY A 206 1.14 5.10 11.85
CA GLY A 206 0.74 4.16 10.81
C GLY A 206 -0.74 3.82 10.86
N ASN A 207 -1.44 3.92 9.74
CA ASN A 207 -2.85 3.52 9.62
C ASN A 207 -3.05 2.00 9.41
N GLY A 208 -1.97 1.24 9.16
CA GLY A 208 -2.01 -0.21 8.98
C GLY A 208 -2.76 -0.71 7.73
N ILE A 209 -3.10 0.18 6.79
CA ILE A 209 -3.91 -0.17 5.60
C ILE A 209 -3.01 -0.46 4.38
N GLY A 210 -1.81 0.11 4.31
CA GLY A 210 -0.98 0.10 3.11
C GLY A 210 -0.69 -1.30 2.55
N LEU A 211 -0.32 -2.27 3.40
CA LEU A 211 0.02 -3.63 2.95
C LEU A 211 -1.23 -4.48 2.63
N SER A 212 -2.36 -4.25 3.27
CA SER A 212 -3.62 -4.88 2.88
C SER A 212 -4.07 -4.42 1.49
N LEU A 213 -3.92 -3.12 1.17
CA LEU A 213 -4.16 -2.60 -0.18
C LEU A 213 -3.21 -3.22 -1.22
N VAL A 214 -1.92 -3.38 -0.90
CA VAL A 214 -0.97 -4.07 -1.78
C VAL A 214 -1.44 -5.48 -2.08
N LYS A 215 -1.84 -6.23 -1.05
CA LYS A 215 -2.37 -7.60 -1.19
C LYS A 215 -3.61 -7.63 -2.10
N ASN A 216 -4.61 -6.79 -1.83
CA ASN A 216 -5.85 -6.71 -2.59
C ASN A 216 -5.59 -6.34 -4.06
N THR A 217 -4.72 -5.36 -4.31
CA THR A 217 -4.32 -4.97 -5.67
C THR A 217 -3.70 -6.14 -6.42
N VAL A 218 -2.75 -6.85 -5.80
CA VAL A 218 -2.09 -8.00 -6.45
C VAL A 218 -3.09 -9.12 -6.74
N GLN A 219 -3.99 -9.42 -5.81
CA GLN A 219 -5.04 -10.44 -6.00
C GLN A 219 -6.00 -10.06 -7.14
N LYS A 220 -6.41 -8.80 -7.22
CA LYS A 220 -7.31 -8.29 -8.27
C LYS A 220 -6.67 -8.38 -9.67
N HIS A 221 -5.36 -8.25 -9.74
CA HIS A 221 -4.59 -8.44 -10.98
C HIS A 221 -4.15 -9.90 -11.20
N HIS A 222 -4.72 -10.86 -10.49
CA HIS A 222 -4.37 -12.29 -10.57
C HIS A 222 -2.87 -12.55 -10.39
N GLY A 223 -2.21 -11.69 -9.62
CA GLY A 223 -0.78 -11.73 -9.37
C GLY A 223 -0.38 -12.60 -8.19
N VAL A 224 0.91 -12.65 -7.94
CA VAL A 224 1.52 -13.35 -6.81
C VAL A 224 2.40 -12.38 -6.03
N LEU A 225 2.27 -12.40 -4.71
CA LEU A 225 3.03 -11.55 -3.80
C LEU A 225 3.84 -12.42 -2.85
N LEU A 226 5.14 -12.15 -2.81
CA LEU A 226 6.09 -12.78 -1.89
C LEU A 226 6.78 -11.73 -1.04
N VAL A 227 7.01 -12.05 0.22
CA VAL A 227 7.81 -11.22 1.11
C VAL A 227 8.90 -12.05 1.79
N ARG A 228 10.09 -11.47 1.86
CA ARG A 228 11.22 -11.95 2.65
C ARG A 228 11.72 -10.81 3.51
N SER A 229 11.96 -11.05 4.77
CA SER A 229 12.50 -10.02 5.65
C SER A 229 13.42 -10.61 6.70
N SER A 230 14.37 -9.79 7.14
CA SER A 230 15.34 -10.14 8.18
C SER A 230 15.52 -8.95 9.12
N THR A 231 15.57 -9.20 10.41
CA THR A 231 15.90 -8.20 11.45
C THR A 231 17.31 -8.36 11.99
N ARG A 232 18.13 -9.24 11.37
CA ARG A 232 19.49 -9.52 11.83
C ARG A 232 20.41 -8.33 11.57
N ALA A 233 21.14 -7.89 12.57
CA ALA A 233 22.10 -6.79 12.44
C ALA A 233 23.09 -7.04 11.28
N GLY A 234 23.35 -6.02 10.47
CA GLY A 234 24.19 -6.09 9.27
C GLY A 234 23.52 -6.75 8.04
N HIS A 235 22.39 -7.40 8.21
CA HIS A 235 21.62 -8.07 7.15
C HIS A 235 20.11 -7.84 7.30
N SER A 236 19.71 -6.70 7.89
CA SER A 236 18.32 -6.34 8.05
C SER A 236 17.76 -5.72 6.77
N GLY A 237 16.44 -5.83 6.59
CA GLY A 237 15.73 -5.27 5.47
C GLY A 237 14.56 -6.14 5.04
N THR A 238 13.80 -5.64 4.08
CA THR A 238 12.64 -6.35 3.54
C THR A 238 12.70 -6.38 2.02
N VAL A 239 12.24 -7.47 1.42
CA VAL A 239 12.09 -7.64 -0.02
C VAL A 239 10.66 -8.08 -0.30
N PHE A 240 9.92 -7.23 -1.01
CA PHE A 240 8.64 -7.58 -1.63
C PHE A 240 8.88 -7.92 -3.10
N SER A 241 8.39 -9.07 -3.54
CA SER A 241 8.43 -9.50 -4.93
C SER A 241 7.02 -9.77 -5.41
N ILE A 242 6.59 -9.04 -6.41
CA ILE A 242 5.25 -9.09 -6.98
C ILE A 242 5.37 -9.58 -8.41
N PHE A 243 4.58 -10.58 -8.76
CA PHE A 243 4.36 -10.99 -10.13
C PHE A 243 2.98 -10.53 -10.58
N LEU A 244 2.90 -9.87 -11.73
CA LEU A 244 1.66 -9.47 -12.38
C LEU A 244 1.63 -10.13 -13.78
N PRO A 245 0.59 -10.92 -14.12
CA PRO A 245 0.51 -11.53 -15.42
C PRO A 245 0.29 -10.46 -16.51
N CYS A 246 0.91 -10.67 -17.69
CA CYS A 246 0.49 -9.99 -18.90
C CYS A 246 -0.81 -10.62 -19.42
N ALA A 247 -1.64 -9.82 -20.07
CA ALA A 247 -2.84 -10.31 -20.74
C ALA A 247 -2.46 -11.21 -21.94
#